data_c3b04cc66914794736da11f1c0c1b20e
#
_entry.id   c3b04cc66914794736da11f1c0c1b20e
#
_cell.length_a   1.000
_cell.length_b   1.000
_cell.length_c   1.000
_cell.angle_alpha   90.00
_cell.angle_beta   90.00
_cell.angle_gamma   90.00
#
_symmetry.space_group_name_H-M   'P 1'
#
loop_
_entity.id
_entity.type
_entity.pdbx_description
1 polymer ?
#
loop_
_entity_poly.entity_id
_entity_poly.type
_entity_poly.pdbx_seq_one_letter_code
_entity_poly.pdbx_strand_id
1 'polypeptide(L)'
;MKRPIAISDSANFYVSAERTFDPSLKNTPVIVLSNNDGCAVARSDEAKALGIKMGAPLHQLSKVIRKHGVRVFSSNYTLYGDISRRVVEVYQDFSPTVEIYSIDECFMDFSGFKDRRSTSTKDAAGCASQDWRASACWHRLV
;
A
#
# COMPACT_ATOMS: atom_id res chain seq x y z
N MET A 1 -26.76 -9.46 17.07
CA MET A 1 -25.86 -8.28 17.13
C MET A 1 -25.07 -8.21 15.83
N LYS A 2 -24.96 -7.02 15.19
CA LYS A 2 -24.09 -6.86 14.00
C LYS A 2 -22.63 -6.84 14.47
N ARG A 3 -21.78 -7.70 13.87
CA ARG A 3 -20.34 -7.68 14.12
C ARG A 3 -19.72 -6.50 13.38
N PRO A 4 -19.00 -5.60 14.05
CA PRO A 4 -18.29 -4.53 13.36
C PRO A 4 -17.05 -5.11 12.71
N ILE A 5 -17.04 -5.14 11.38
CA ILE A 5 -15.91 -5.58 10.57
C ILE A 5 -15.36 -4.34 9.85
N ALA A 6 -14.06 -4.12 9.93
CA ALA A 6 -13.34 -3.14 9.12
C ALA A 6 -12.61 -3.84 7.98
N ILE A 7 -12.53 -3.17 6.83
CA ILE A 7 -11.62 -3.51 5.75
C ILE A 7 -10.48 -2.51 5.76
N SER A 8 -9.26 -2.99 5.65
CA SER A 8 -8.06 -2.18 5.46
C SER A 8 -7.47 -2.47 4.09
N ASP A 9 -7.14 -1.40 3.37
CA ASP A 9 -6.47 -1.42 2.07
C ASP A 9 -5.23 -0.53 2.15
N SER A 10 -4.08 -1.06 1.78
CA SER A 10 -2.80 -0.33 1.82
C SER A 10 -2.60 0.45 0.52
N ALA A 11 -2.82 1.76 0.58
CA ALA A 11 -2.73 2.63 -0.59
C ALA A 11 -1.37 2.54 -1.31
N ASN A 12 -1.40 2.35 -2.63
CA ASN A 12 -0.21 2.26 -3.48
C ASN A 12 0.81 1.23 -2.97
N PHE A 13 0.36 0.07 -2.48
CA PHE A 13 1.14 -0.88 -1.69
C PHE A 13 2.50 -1.21 -2.28
N TYR A 14 2.60 -1.60 -3.55
CA TYR A 14 3.89 -1.97 -4.17
C TYR A 14 4.85 -0.78 -4.25
N VAL A 15 4.36 0.40 -4.61
CA VAL A 15 5.18 1.62 -4.61
C VAL A 15 5.67 1.96 -3.22
N SER A 16 4.82 1.80 -2.23
CA SER A 16 5.15 2.08 -0.84
C SER A 16 6.18 1.10 -0.30
N ALA A 17 6.10 -0.17 -0.67
CA ALA A 17 7.11 -1.17 -0.36
C ALA A 17 8.49 -0.80 -0.95
N GLU A 18 8.55 -0.38 -2.21
CA GLU A 18 9.82 0.09 -2.82
C GLU A 18 10.37 1.33 -2.11
N ARG A 19 9.50 2.29 -1.78
CA ARG A 19 9.90 3.53 -1.06
C ARG A 19 10.43 3.28 0.34
N THR A 20 10.08 2.16 0.97
CA THR A 20 10.58 1.78 2.29
C THR A 20 12.10 1.59 2.26
N PHE A 21 12.62 1.04 1.20
CA PHE A 21 14.04 0.72 1.04
C PHE A 21 14.83 1.77 0.26
N ASP A 22 14.14 2.65 -0.44
CA ASP A 22 14.77 3.76 -1.18
C ASP A 22 14.09 5.10 -0.88
N PRO A 23 14.56 5.82 0.15
CA PRO A 23 14.02 7.15 0.51
C PRO A 23 14.13 8.20 -0.62
N SER A 24 14.99 7.99 -1.60
CA SER A 24 15.15 8.90 -2.75
C SER A 24 13.90 8.94 -3.64
N LEU A 25 13.05 7.92 -3.54
CA LEU A 25 11.78 7.83 -4.26
C LEU A 25 10.67 8.71 -3.66
N LYS A 26 10.94 9.37 -2.54
CA LYS A 26 9.98 10.30 -1.93
C LYS A 26 9.68 11.44 -2.90
N ASN A 27 8.40 11.72 -3.12
CA ASN A 27 7.91 12.74 -4.07
C ASN A 27 8.33 12.53 -5.54
N THR A 28 8.85 11.36 -5.88
CA THR A 28 9.21 10.99 -7.24
C THR A 28 8.05 10.19 -7.85
N PRO A 29 7.67 10.41 -9.11
CA PRO A 29 6.70 9.56 -9.78
C PRO A 29 7.28 8.16 -9.96
N VAL A 30 6.57 7.16 -9.42
CA VAL A 30 6.99 5.75 -9.43
C VAL A 30 5.87 4.89 -10.00
N ILE A 31 6.22 3.93 -10.83
CA ILE A 31 5.33 2.85 -11.26
C ILE A 31 5.98 1.50 -11.01
N VAL A 32 5.15 0.51 -10.69
CA VAL A 32 5.56 -0.89 -10.64
C VAL A 32 4.83 -1.64 -11.75
N LEU A 33 5.58 -2.45 -12.48
CA LEU A 33 5.07 -3.20 -13.63
C LEU A 33 4.52 -4.56 -13.20
N SER A 34 3.71 -5.15 -14.07
CA SER A 34 3.24 -6.54 -13.93
C SER A 34 4.42 -7.53 -13.98
N ASN A 35 4.15 -8.78 -13.63
CA ASN A 35 5.17 -9.84 -13.56
C ASN A 35 5.99 -10.04 -14.86
N ASN A 36 5.41 -9.70 -16.01
CA ASN A 36 6.06 -9.77 -17.32
C ASN A 36 6.51 -8.40 -17.85
N ASP A 37 6.56 -7.39 -16.99
CA ASP A 37 6.91 -5.99 -17.32
C ASP A 37 6.06 -5.36 -18.43
N GLY A 38 4.88 -5.91 -18.69
CA GLY A 38 4.04 -5.46 -19.81
C GLY A 38 3.25 -4.19 -19.53
N CYS A 39 2.79 -3.98 -18.30
CA CYS A 39 1.92 -2.85 -17.95
C CYS A 39 2.09 -2.40 -16.51
N ALA A 40 1.68 -1.16 -16.22
CA ALA A 40 1.72 -0.58 -14.87
C ALA A 40 0.58 -1.15 -14.01
N VAL A 41 0.92 -1.87 -12.92
CA VAL A 41 -0.03 -2.42 -11.95
C VAL A 41 -0.08 -1.64 -10.65
N ALA A 42 0.93 -0.85 -10.33
CA ALA A 42 0.91 0.10 -9.22
C ALA A 42 1.52 1.42 -9.63
N ARG A 43 1.04 2.51 -9.04
CA ARG A 43 1.44 3.87 -9.39
C ARG A 43 1.43 4.74 -8.15
N SER A 44 2.45 5.58 -7.99
CA SER A 44 2.42 6.64 -6.99
C SER A 44 1.40 7.73 -7.33
N ASP A 45 1.06 8.56 -6.37
CA ASP A 45 0.13 9.67 -6.61
C ASP A 45 0.70 10.68 -7.61
N GLU A 46 2.02 10.88 -7.57
CA GLU A 46 2.73 11.71 -8.56
C GLU A 46 2.61 11.10 -9.97
N ALA A 47 2.72 9.78 -10.11
CA ALA A 47 2.55 9.11 -11.40
C ALA A 47 1.09 9.16 -11.89
N LYS A 48 0.11 9.07 -10.98
CA LYS A 48 -1.30 9.27 -11.31
C LYS A 48 -1.57 10.70 -11.81
N ALA A 49 -0.95 11.70 -11.17
CA ALA A 49 -1.06 13.10 -11.57
C ALA A 49 -0.50 13.38 -12.98
N LEU A 50 0.45 12.58 -13.44
CA LEU A 50 0.98 12.61 -14.81
C LEU A 50 0.04 11.92 -15.84
N GLY A 51 -1.11 11.43 -15.41
CA GLY A 51 -2.09 10.76 -16.27
C GLY A 51 -1.78 9.30 -16.57
N ILE A 52 -0.84 8.67 -15.87
CA ILE A 52 -0.56 7.24 -16.04
C ILE A 52 -1.72 6.43 -15.49
N LYS A 53 -2.39 5.65 -16.35
CA LYS A 53 -3.55 4.84 -15.98
C LYS A 53 -3.13 3.45 -15.50
N MET A 54 -3.99 2.81 -14.67
CA MET A 54 -3.86 1.41 -14.30
C MET A 54 -3.90 0.54 -15.55
N GLY A 55 -3.00 -0.44 -15.63
CA GLY A 55 -2.90 -1.33 -16.79
C GLY A 55 -2.27 -0.68 -18.03
N ALA A 56 -1.77 0.55 -17.94
CA ALA A 56 -1.16 1.21 -19.10
C ALA A 56 0.06 0.42 -19.57
N PRO A 57 0.13 0.06 -20.88
CA PRO A 57 1.27 -0.66 -21.45
C PRO A 57 2.55 0.16 -21.37
N LEU A 58 3.65 -0.48 -20.95
CA LEU A 58 4.94 0.20 -20.75
C LEU A 58 5.42 0.93 -22.02
N HIS A 59 5.25 0.34 -23.21
CA HIS A 59 5.67 0.94 -24.47
C HIS A 59 4.99 2.27 -24.78
N GLN A 60 3.74 2.47 -24.29
CA GLN A 60 3.00 3.73 -24.45
C GLN A 60 3.47 4.81 -23.46
N LEU A 61 4.11 4.42 -22.36
CA LEU A 61 4.55 5.33 -21.31
C LEU A 61 5.95 5.90 -21.56
N SER A 62 6.68 5.44 -22.55
CA SER A 62 8.09 5.79 -22.80
C SER A 62 8.35 7.30 -22.87
N LYS A 63 7.43 8.07 -23.48
CA LYS A 63 7.55 9.53 -23.57
C LYS A 63 7.36 10.21 -22.21
N VAL A 64 6.35 9.78 -21.43
CA VAL A 64 6.04 10.33 -20.11
C VAL A 64 7.18 9.99 -19.13
N ILE A 65 7.66 8.75 -19.16
CA ILE A 65 8.76 8.28 -18.33
C ILE A 65 10.01 9.15 -18.54
N ARG A 66 10.44 9.35 -19.78
CA ARG A 66 11.62 10.18 -20.09
C ARG A 66 11.42 11.65 -19.75
N LYS A 67 10.24 12.20 -20.04
CA LYS A 67 9.94 13.64 -19.83
C LYS A 67 9.91 14.01 -18.36
N HIS A 68 9.36 13.15 -17.50
CA HIS A 68 9.09 13.44 -16.10
C HIS A 68 9.95 12.65 -15.10
N GLY A 69 10.94 11.88 -15.58
CA GLY A 69 11.83 11.11 -14.72
C GLY A 69 11.11 10.05 -13.90
N VAL A 70 10.07 9.41 -14.47
CA VAL A 70 9.30 8.36 -13.77
C VAL A 70 10.22 7.18 -13.49
N ARG A 71 10.29 6.75 -12.22
CA ARG A 71 11.01 5.55 -11.84
C ARG A 71 10.13 4.32 -12.10
N VAL A 72 10.72 3.32 -12.71
CA VAL A 72 10.04 2.10 -13.13
C VAL A 72 10.66 0.91 -12.42
N PHE A 73 9.84 0.10 -11.77
CA PHE A 73 10.24 -1.13 -11.09
C PHE A 73 9.51 -2.32 -11.69
N SER A 74 10.20 -3.44 -11.82
CA SER A 74 9.57 -4.75 -12.02
C SER A 74 8.94 -5.24 -10.72
N SER A 75 7.94 -6.10 -10.80
CA SER A 75 7.31 -6.69 -9.61
C SER A 75 8.30 -7.52 -8.80
N ASN A 76 8.44 -7.20 -7.52
CA ASN A 76 9.20 -7.97 -6.55
C ASN A 76 8.27 -8.63 -5.54
N TYR A 77 7.61 -9.72 -5.95
CA TYR A 77 6.60 -10.38 -5.11
C TYR A 77 7.18 -10.97 -3.82
N THR A 78 8.46 -11.32 -3.78
CA THR A 78 9.13 -11.76 -2.54
C THR A 78 9.16 -10.63 -1.51
N LEU A 79 9.56 -9.42 -1.95
CA LEU A 79 9.55 -8.23 -1.12
C LEU A 79 8.13 -7.87 -0.68
N TYR A 80 7.19 -7.83 -1.62
CA TYR A 80 5.81 -7.43 -1.34
C TYR A 80 5.11 -8.41 -0.40
N GLY A 81 5.38 -9.71 -0.55
CA GLY A 81 4.86 -10.74 0.35
C GLY A 81 5.41 -10.60 1.78
N ASP A 82 6.70 -10.29 1.93
CA ASP A 82 7.30 -10.05 3.25
C ASP A 82 6.71 -8.82 3.94
N ILE A 83 6.58 -7.71 3.21
CA ILE A 83 5.96 -6.48 3.74
C ILE A 83 4.49 -6.71 4.10
N SER A 84 3.72 -7.41 3.25
CA SER A 84 2.33 -7.77 3.53
C SER A 84 2.19 -8.54 4.84
N ARG A 85 3.04 -9.56 5.05
CA ARG A 85 3.06 -10.34 6.29
C ARG A 85 3.32 -9.45 7.51
N ARG A 86 4.29 -8.55 7.45
CA ARG A 86 4.60 -7.62 8.55
C ARG A 86 3.44 -6.66 8.83
N VAL A 87 2.76 -6.16 7.79
CA VAL A 87 1.56 -5.33 7.95
C VAL A 87 0.46 -6.08 8.70
N VAL A 88 0.22 -7.34 8.32
CA VAL A 88 -0.76 -8.20 9.01
C VAL A 88 -0.39 -8.44 10.47
N GLU A 89 0.89 -8.69 10.77
CA GLU A 89 1.38 -8.83 12.15
C GLU A 89 1.06 -7.58 13.00
N VAL A 90 1.24 -6.38 12.41
CA VAL A 90 0.86 -5.13 13.09
C VAL A 90 -0.65 -5.03 13.29
N TYR A 91 -1.47 -5.43 12.31
CA TYR A 91 -2.93 -5.42 12.46
C TYR A 91 -3.43 -6.38 13.53
N GLN A 92 -2.73 -7.49 13.77
CA GLN A 92 -3.05 -8.44 14.85
C GLN A 92 -2.88 -7.83 16.25
N ASP A 93 -2.05 -6.79 16.40
CA ASP A 93 -1.96 -6.03 17.65
C ASP A 93 -3.23 -5.22 17.94
N PHE A 94 -4.02 -4.88 16.91
CA PHE A 94 -5.24 -4.07 17.04
C PHE A 94 -6.53 -4.89 16.99
N SER A 95 -6.49 -6.06 16.37
CA SER A 95 -7.66 -6.95 16.28
C SER A 95 -7.24 -8.39 16.52
N PRO A 96 -7.96 -9.13 17.41
CA PRO A 96 -7.66 -10.54 17.66
C PRO A 96 -7.97 -11.44 16.46
N THR A 97 -8.75 -10.93 15.50
CA THR A 97 -9.15 -11.68 14.30
C THR A 97 -8.87 -10.80 13.06
N VAL A 98 -7.86 -11.20 12.31
CA VAL A 98 -7.49 -10.58 11.04
C VAL A 98 -7.59 -11.65 9.95
N GLU A 99 -8.39 -11.39 8.93
CA GLU A 99 -8.54 -12.27 7.76
C GLU A 99 -7.89 -11.59 6.55
N ILE A 100 -6.89 -12.25 5.97
CA ILE A 100 -6.17 -11.76 4.79
C ILE A 100 -7.06 -12.00 3.58
N TYR A 101 -7.42 -10.93 2.86
CA TYR A 101 -8.19 -10.99 1.63
C TYR A 101 -7.31 -10.95 0.39
N SER A 102 -6.31 -10.06 0.38
CA SER A 102 -5.31 -9.95 -0.68
C SER A 102 -3.94 -9.57 -0.10
N ILE A 103 -2.97 -9.28 -0.95
CA ILE A 103 -1.62 -8.89 -0.53
C ILE A 103 -1.60 -7.53 0.21
N ASP A 104 -2.58 -6.69 -0.04
CA ASP A 104 -2.70 -5.33 0.47
C ASP A 104 -4.01 -5.05 1.20
N GLU A 105 -4.92 -6.04 1.27
CA GLU A 105 -6.23 -5.92 1.91
C GLU A 105 -6.45 -6.98 2.97
N CYS A 106 -7.03 -6.58 4.09
CA CYS A 106 -7.47 -7.50 5.14
C CYS A 106 -8.76 -7.03 5.81
N PHE A 107 -9.48 -7.99 6.38
CA PHE A 107 -10.62 -7.76 7.27
C PHE A 107 -10.19 -7.88 8.72
N MET A 108 -10.69 -7.00 9.56
CA MET A 108 -10.46 -7.00 11.01
C MET A 108 -11.79 -7.01 11.75
N ASP A 109 -11.95 -7.91 12.73
CA ASP A 109 -13.13 -7.98 13.57
C ASP A 109 -12.90 -7.15 14.83
N PHE A 110 -13.73 -6.13 15.03
CA PHE A 110 -13.73 -5.26 16.20
C PHE A 110 -14.88 -5.62 17.18
N SER A 111 -15.37 -6.86 17.17
CA SER A 111 -16.33 -7.35 18.15
C SER A 111 -15.75 -7.29 19.57
N GLY A 112 -16.48 -6.68 20.49
CA GLY A 112 -16.05 -6.54 21.90
C GLY A 112 -15.33 -5.23 22.26
N PHE A 113 -14.96 -4.42 21.27
CA PHE A 113 -14.41 -3.08 21.54
C PHE A 113 -15.53 -2.11 21.97
N LYS A 114 -15.37 -1.46 23.13
CA LYS A 114 -16.39 -0.55 23.71
C LYS A 114 -16.47 0.78 22.96
N ASP A 115 -15.35 1.28 22.46
CA ASP A 115 -15.29 2.53 21.69
C ASP A 115 -14.77 2.26 20.27
N ARG A 116 -15.70 1.93 19.38
CA ARG A 116 -15.44 1.55 18.00
C ARG A 116 -14.96 2.72 17.13
N ARG A 117 -15.24 3.96 17.52
CA ARG A 117 -14.86 5.15 16.75
C ARG A 117 -13.42 5.59 17.05
N SER A 118 -12.97 5.45 18.29
CA SER A 118 -11.61 5.85 18.67
C SER A 118 -10.56 4.84 18.20
N THR A 119 -10.88 3.55 18.20
CA THR A 119 -9.96 2.49 17.82
C THR A 119 -9.82 2.36 16.30
N SER A 120 -10.94 2.44 15.54
CA SER A 120 -10.88 2.28 14.09
C SER A 120 -10.33 3.49 13.34
N THR A 121 -10.47 4.71 13.93
CA THR A 121 -10.08 5.94 13.22
C THR A 121 -8.73 6.51 13.63
N LYS A 122 -8.21 6.20 14.83
CA LYS A 122 -6.92 6.75 15.27
C LYS A 122 -5.75 5.79 15.13
N ASP A 123 -5.96 4.50 15.31
CA ASP A 123 -4.87 3.54 15.38
C ASP A 123 -4.78 2.61 14.16
N ALA A 124 -5.86 2.00 13.71
CA ALA A 124 -5.85 1.19 12.50
C ALA A 124 -6.01 2.04 11.21
N ALA A 125 -6.81 3.11 11.25
CA ALA A 125 -6.92 4.05 10.12
C ALA A 125 -5.72 5.01 10.03
N GLY A 126 -4.98 5.24 11.10
CA GLY A 126 -3.65 5.87 11.04
C GLY A 126 -2.65 5.05 10.23
N CYS A 127 -2.82 3.74 10.15
CA CYS A 127 -2.08 2.86 9.25
C CYS A 127 -2.69 2.76 7.84
N ALA A 128 -4.00 2.94 7.68
CA ALA A 128 -4.72 2.71 6.42
C ALA A 128 -5.11 3.99 5.66
N SER A 129 -5.13 5.18 6.30
CA SER A 129 -5.50 6.42 5.64
C SER A 129 -4.28 7.21 5.17
N GLN A 130 -4.34 7.71 3.98
CA GLN A 130 -3.59 8.71 3.21
C GLN A 130 -2.17 9.13 3.65
N ASP A 131 -1.73 8.84 4.88
CA ASP A 131 -0.43 9.23 5.40
C ASP A 131 0.23 8.14 6.27
N TRP A 132 0.11 6.87 5.83
CA TRP A 132 0.82 5.77 6.46
C TRP A 132 2.36 5.96 6.47
N ARG A 133 2.89 6.91 5.67
CA ARG A 133 4.29 7.35 5.70
C ARG A 133 4.69 8.03 7.02
N ALA A 134 3.71 8.58 7.77
CA ALA A 134 3.94 9.31 9.01
C ALA A 134 3.48 8.54 10.25
N SER A 135 2.82 7.39 10.08
CA SER A 135 2.27 6.64 11.20
C SER A 135 3.33 5.77 11.89
N ALA A 136 3.18 5.61 13.18
CA ALA A 136 4.01 4.72 14.02
C ALA A 136 4.09 3.27 13.49
N CYS A 137 3.20 2.88 12.59
CA CYS A 137 3.16 1.58 11.96
C CYS A 137 4.39 1.34 11.06
N TRP A 138 4.82 2.34 10.25
CA TRP A 138 6.01 2.23 9.42
C TRP A 138 7.30 2.09 10.23
N HIS A 139 7.42 2.80 11.35
CA HIS A 139 8.60 2.68 12.21
C HIS A 139 8.73 1.29 12.86
N ARG A 140 7.67 0.48 12.87
CA ARG A 140 7.73 -0.92 13.30
C ARG A 140 8.06 -1.91 12.18
N LEU A 141 7.90 -1.49 10.92
CA LEU A 141 8.09 -2.35 9.75
C LEU A 141 9.52 -2.29 9.19
N VAL A 142 10.27 -1.24 9.53
CA VAL A 142 11.66 -0.99 9.18
C VAL A 142 12.49 -1.08 10.45
#